data_db849a8910e78843abf2415736cdb3ec
#
_entry.id   db849a8910e78843abf2415736cdb3ec
#
_cell.length_a   1.000
_cell.length_b   1.000
_cell.length_c   1.000
_cell.angle_alpha   90.00
_cell.angle_beta   90.00
_cell.angle_gamma   90.00
#
_symmetry.space_group_name_H-M   'P 1'
#
loop_
_entity.id
_entity.type
_entity.pdbx_description
1 polymer ?
#
loop_
_entity_poly.entity_id
_entity_poly.type
_entity_poly.pdbx_seq_one_letter_code
_entity_poly.pdbx_strand_id
1 'polypeptide(L)'
;SVDAEFVFAFASNSALETNNAIADVRPGSAEIWSGLKSPIDAQQMIAKRLGLPQRAVTVHVTEGGGSFGRKLFFDAAIEAAEISQKMGKPVKLMWHRTDDFRHGRAHPMCYSKIRATYALGNVVSYEQRHASVATDFTHGLGEALTATAAKLPVGGLGFSETVFTLTQSVPYDFGVTTQLLGEVPLKFHTGSMRDVYSPNVVCARELVVDRLADGMGKDPVAFRRSFLKQDRYRAVLDKVAEIGEWGRKMPEGTAQGVAVHTEFKGCTAVLVEIDCRPETTGRQVPDGVTGPRVTRVVMAVDVGLPINPRGLEAQMIGGVSDGIGLALTESLHISRGLPLEGSWDEFFYTRQWNTPTEVKIIVMPPTTGEPGGAGELGVAGSFAAVACAYARATGTMPTRFPINHGTLAFDPLPREPSIPQSPTDGLDHAF
;
A
#
# COMPACT_ATOMS: atom_id res chain seq x y z
N SER A 1 24.94 9.75 -15.93
CA SER A 1 23.53 9.92 -15.54
C SER A 1 22.80 8.59 -15.53
N VAL A 2 21.75 8.52 -14.74
CA VAL A 2 20.79 7.42 -14.73
C VAL A 2 19.44 7.98 -15.13
N ASP A 3 18.82 7.39 -16.15
CA ASP A 3 17.44 7.66 -16.56
C ASP A 3 16.67 6.34 -16.44
N ALA A 4 15.51 6.35 -15.76
CA ALA A 4 14.71 5.15 -15.53
C ALA A 4 13.22 5.48 -15.50
N GLU A 5 12.41 4.55 -15.97
CA GLU A 5 10.96 4.65 -16.03
C GLU A 5 10.35 3.39 -15.44
N PHE A 6 9.30 3.55 -14.63
CA PHE A 6 8.65 2.47 -13.92
C PHE A 6 7.13 2.55 -14.04
N VAL A 7 6.49 1.41 -14.16
CA VAL A 7 5.03 1.27 -14.18
C VAL A 7 4.61 0.39 -13.01
N PHE A 8 3.66 0.86 -12.23
CA PHE A 8 3.08 0.16 -11.10
C PHE A 8 1.59 -0.06 -11.36
N ALA A 9 1.15 -1.30 -11.30
CA ALA A 9 -0.25 -1.65 -11.56
C ALA A 9 -1.18 -1.20 -10.44
N PHE A 10 -2.49 -1.26 -10.69
CA PHE A 10 -3.49 -1.16 -9.62
C PHE A 10 -3.34 -2.33 -8.65
N ALA A 11 -3.62 -2.10 -7.38
CA ALA A 11 -3.69 -3.13 -6.35
C ALA A 11 -4.96 -2.97 -5.50
N SER A 12 -5.30 -3.97 -4.71
CA SER A 12 -6.43 -3.93 -3.79
C SER A 12 -5.97 -3.88 -2.35
N ASN A 13 -6.68 -3.14 -1.50
CA ASN A 13 -6.46 -3.15 -0.05
C ASN A 13 -6.76 -4.53 0.58
N SER A 14 -7.73 -5.23 0.02
CA SER A 14 -8.09 -6.63 0.29
C SER A 14 -8.10 -7.04 1.77
N ALA A 15 -8.75 -6.23 2.63
CA ALA A 15 -8.95 -6.61 4.03
C ALA A 15 -9.72 -7.94 4.13
N LEU A 16 -9.36 -8.80 5.10
CA LEU A 16 -10.03 -10.09 5.31
C LEU A 16 -11.53 -9.92 5.57
N GLU A 17 -11.89 -8.93 6.39
CA GLU A 17 -13.27 -8.53 6.54
C GLU A 17 -13.67 -7.58 5.41
N THR A 18 -14.69 -7.94 4.64
CA THR A 18 -15.29 -7.08 3.63
C THR A 18 -15.96 -5.86 4.26
N ASN A 19 -16.30 -4.86 3.45
CA ASN A 19 -17.04 -3.70 3.95
C ASN A 19 -18.41 -4.11 4.46
N ASN A 20 -18.75 -3.64 5.67
CA ASN A 20 -20.00 -3.99 6.32
C ASN A 20 -20.46 -2.89 7.28
N ALA A 21 -21.75 -2.89 7.58
CA ALA A 21 -22.35 -2.01 8.58
C ALA A 21 -23.66 -2.58 9.08
N ILE A 22 -24.04 -2.20 10.30
CA ILE A 22 -25.41 -2.30 10.79
C ILE A 22 -25.97 -0.89 10.87
N ALA A 23 -27.21 -0.71 10.45
CA ALA A 23 -27.93 0.56 10.56
C ALA A 23 -29.33 0.33 11.11
N ASP A 24 -29.73 1.15 12.06
CA ASP A 24 -31.10 1.25 12.56
C ASP A 24 -31.59 2.69 12.40
N VAL A 25 -32.38 2.92 11.35
CA VAL A 25 -32.91 4.26 11.02
C VAL A 25 -34.37 4.32 11.44
N ARG A 26 -34.68 5.29 12.31
CA ARG A 26 -36.00 5.55 12.85
C ARG A 26 -36.48 6.96 12.44
N PRO A 27 -37.77 7.27 12.55
CA PRO A 27 -38.24 8.64 12.37
C PRO A 27 -37.47 9.60 13.30
N GLY A 28 -36.62 10.44 12.70
CA GLY A 28 -35.87 11.49 13.41
C GLY A 28 -34.51 11.05 14.01
N SER A 29 -34.07 9.80 13.86
CA SER A 29 -32.78 9.33 14.37
C SER A 29 -32.19 8.20 13.55
N ALA A 30 -30.88 8.00 13.65
CA ALA A 30 -30.19 6.85 13.07
C ALA A 30 -29.02 6.41 13.97
N GLU A 31 -28.86 5.10 14.11
CA GLU A 31 -27.71 4.49 14.75
C GLU A 31 -26.98 3.56 13.77
N ILE A 32 -25.66 3.71 13.69
CA ILE A 32 -24.80 3.01 12.74
C ILE A 32 -23.66 2.34 13.48
N TRP A 33 -23.38 1.07 13.18
CA TRP A 33 -22.21 0.32 13.68
C TRP A 33 -21.38 -0.14 12.48
N SER A 34 -20.11 0.25 12.41
CA SER A 34 -19.21 -0.15 11.33
C SER A 34 -17.74 -0.01 11.76
N GLY A 35 -16.88 -0.85 11.19
CA GLY A 35 -15.43 -0.79 11.40
C GLY A 35 -14.72 0.34 10.64
N LEU A 36 -15.40 1.46 10.39
CA LEU A 36 -14.87 2.60 9.63
C LEU A 36 -13.86 3.44 10.42
N LYS A 37 -13.04 4.21 9.69
CA LYS A 37 -11.98 5.07 10.28
C LYS A 37 -12.29 6.57 10.24
N SER A 38 -13.37 6.99 9.59
CA SER A 38 -13.77 8.40 9.42
C SER A 38 -15.16 8.65 10.01
N PRO A 39 -15.36 8.47 11.34
CA PRO A 39 -16.70 8.44 11.92
C PRO A 39 -17.45 9.77 11.82
N ILE A 40 -16.76 10.90 11.92
CA ILE A 40 -17.39 12.23 11.85
C ILE A 40 -17.85 12.55 10.42
N ASP A 41 -17.00 12.23 9.42
CA ASP A 41 -17.35 12.42 8.02
C ASP A 41 -18.50 11.48 7.61
N ALA A 42 -18.47 10.23 8.08
CA ALA A 42 -19.57 9.28 7.92
C ALA A 42 -20.87 9.79 8.53
N GLN A 43 -20.83 10.30 9.77
CA GLN A 43 -21.98 10.89 10.44
C GLN A 43 -22.59 12.05 9.63
N GLN A 44 -21.75 12.96 9.15
CA GLN A 44 -22.22 14.11 8.33
C GLN A 44 -22.85 13.65 7.02
N MET A 45 -22.21 12.73 6.33
CA MET A 45 -22.71 12.25 5.04
C MET A 45 -24.00 11.45 5.19
N ILE A 46 -24.08 10.56 6.18
CA ILE A 46 -25.29 9.77 6.46
C ILE A 46 -26.44 10.70 6.86
N ALA A 47 -26.18 11.67 7.73
CA ALA A 47 -27.20 12.67 8.10
C ALA A 47 -27.76 13.39 6.87
N LYS A 48 -26.87 13.84 5.98
CA LYS A 48 -27.26 14.50 4.72
C LYS A 48 -28.09 13.57 3.82
N ARG A 49 -27.69 12.30 3.69
CA ARG A 49 -28.40 11.30 2.86
C ARG A 49 -29.81 10.98 3.38
N LEU A 50 -29.92 10.88 4.68
CA LEU A 50 -31.20 10.56 5.34
C LEU A 50 -32.12 11.78 5.55
N GLY A 51 -31.62 12.99 5.29
CA GLY A 51 -32.36 14.23 5.57
C GLY A 51 -32.51 14.53 7.07
N LEU A 52 -31.54 14.05 7.89
CA LEU A 52 -31.53 14.24 9.33
C LEU A 52 -30.51 15.32 9.75
N PRO A 53 -30.72 16.00 10.89
CA PRO A 53 -29.67 16.82 11.47
C PRO A 53 -28.52 15.92 11.96
N GLN A 54 -27.25 16.36 11.84
CA GLN A 54 -26.08 15.58 12.21
C GLN A 54 -26.16 14.99 13.63
N ARG A 55 -26.66 15.77 14.60
CA ARG A 55 -26.82 15.32 16.01
C ARG A 55 -27.81 14.16 16.22
N ALA A 56 -28.63 13.87 15.21
CA ALA A 56 -29.58 12.76 15.25
C ALA A 56 -28.98 11.45 14.68
N VAL A 57 -27.76 11.47 14.21
CA VAL A 57 -27.04 10.30 13.73
C VAL A 57 -25.93 9.94 14.71
N THR A 58 -25.94 8.73 15.22
CA THR A 58 -24.87 8.19 16.08
C THR A 58 -24.08 7.14 15.29
N VAL A 59 -22.75 7.27 15.26
CA VAL A 59 -21.86 6.30 14.62
C VAL A 59 -21.01 5.62 15.70
N HIS A 60 -21.19 4.32 15.84
CA HIS A 60 -20.40 3.45 16.70
C HIS A 60 -19.29 2.80 15.87
N VAL A 61 -18.04 3.13 16.17
CA VAL A 61 -16.88 2.49 15.53
C VAL A 61 -16.65 1.14 16.21
N THR A 62 -16.78 0.07 15.44
CA THR A 62 -16.49 -1.29 15.90
C THR A 62 -15.09 -1.71 15.50
N GLU A 63 -14.55 -2.73 16.16
CA GLU A 63 -13.36 -3.41 15.69
C GLU A 63 -13.64 -4.08 14.34
N GLY A 64 -12.61 -4.15 13.49
CA GLY A 64 -12.73 -4.70 12.14
C GLY A 64 -11.54 -5.53 11.72
N GLY A 65 -11.77 -6.46 10.81
CA GLY A 65 -10.79 -7.41 10.29
C GLY A 65 -9.87 -6.83 9.21
N GLY A 66 -9.23 -5.70 9.51
CA GLY A 66 -8.30 -5.01 8.64
C GLY A 66 -8.92 -3.83 7.89
N SER A 67 -8.06 -2.94 7.42
CA SER A 67 -8.45 -1.77 6.63
C SER A 67 -7.49 -1.49 5.49
N PHE A 68 -6.20 -1.32 5.78
CA PHE A 68 -5.16 -0.97 4.81
C PHE A 68 -5.50 0.26 3.95
N GLY A 69 -6.24 1.23 4.53
CA GLY A 69 -6.78 2.42 3.86
C GLY A 69 -8.24 2.30 3.41
N ARG A 70 -8.77 1.10 3.13
CA ARG A 70 -10.12 0.90 2.57
C ARG A 70 -11.24 1.45 3.46
N LYS A 71 -11.16 1.26 4.76
CA LYS A 71 -12.19 1.68 5.73
C LYS A 71 -12.11 3.16 6.16
N LEU A 72 -11.28 3.96 5.49
CA LEU A 72 -11.42 5.42 5.49
C LEU A 72 -12.70 5.84 4.76
N PHE A 73 -13.14 5.03 3.80
CA PHE A 73 -14.43 5.16 3.12
C PHE A 73 -15.50 4.34 3.86
N PHE A 74 -16.70 4.84 3.87
CA PHE A 74 -17.82 4.31 4.64
C PHE A 74 -19.03 3.94 3.76
N ASP A 75 -18.75 3.45 2.56
CA ASP A 75 -19.75 3.12 1.53
C ASP A 75 -20.84 2.20 2.11
N ALA A 76 -20.47 1.09 2.72
CA ALA A 76 -21.41 0.13 3.31
C ALA A 76 -22.27 0.73 4.44
N ALA A 77 -21.74 1.73 5.18
CA ALA A 77 -22.51 2.40 6.23
C ALA A 77 -23.61 3.30 5.63
N ILE A 78 -23.30 4.00 4.53
CA ILE A 78 -24.31 4.80 3.79
C ILE A 78 -25.39 3.88 3.22
N GLU A 79 -25.00 2.82 2.52
CA GLU A 79 -25.91 1.85 1.91
C GLU A 79 -26.83 1.21 2.96
N ALA A 80 -26.27 0.71 4.07
CA ALA A 80 -27.05 0.13 5.16
C ALA A 80 -28.07 1.12 5.74
N ALA A 81 -27.68 2.40 5.89
CA ALA A 81 -28.56 3.46 6.38
C ALA A 81 -29.72 3.76 5.42
N GLU A 82 -29.43 3.89 4.12
CA GLU A 82 -30.45 4.13 3.10
C GLU A 82 -31.41 2.94 2.98
N ILE A 83 -30.92 1.70 3.04
CA ILE A 83 -31.75 0.50 3.02
C ILE A 83 -32.62 0.42 4.29
N SER A 84 -32.03 0.66 5.47
CA SER A 84 -32.79 0.68 6.73
C SER A 84 -33.92 1.70 6.72
N GLN A 85 -33.67 2.91 6.20
CA GLN A 85 -34.68 3.95 6.03
C GLN A 85 -35.83 3.47 5.15
N LYS A 86 -35.52 2.88 3.99
CA LYS A 86 -36.52 2.38 3.04
C LYS A 86 -37.34 1.23 3.59
N MET A 87 -36.69 0.32 4.32
CA MET A 87 -37.34 -0.85 4.90
C MET A 87 -38.09 -0.54 6.21
N GLY A 88 -37.77 0.57 6.88
CA GLY A 88 -38.29 0.89 8.21
C GLY A 88 -37.87 -0.10 9.30
N LYS A 89 -36.74 -0.79 9.11
CA LYS A 89 -36.22 -1.84 9.99
C LYS A 89 -34.69 -1.75 10.12
N PRO A 90 -34.10 -2.29 11.19
CA PRO A 90 -32.66 -2.46 11.26
C PRO A 90 -32.14 -3.36 10.12
N VAL A 91 -31.00 -2.99 9.57
CA VAL A 91 -30.33 -3.69 8.45
C VAL A 91 -28.90 -4.02 8.82
N LYS A 92 -28.49 -5.27 8.62
CA LYS A 92 -27.10 -5.69 8.62
C LYS A 92 -26.68 -5.94 7.17
N LEU A 93 -25.81 -5.10 6.66
CA LEU A 93 -25.24 -5.20 5.31
C LEU A 93 -23.82 -5.74 5.39
N MET A 94 -23.48 -6.65 4.52
CA MET A 94 -22.13 -7.11 4.28
C MET A 94 -21.91 -7.27 2.79
N TRP A 95 -20.87 -6.64 2.26
CA TRP A 95 -20.45 -6.83 0.88
C TRP A 95 -19.86 -8.23 0.67
N HIS A 96 -20.13 -8.84 -0.45
CA HIS A 96 -19.40 -10.01 -0.90
C HIS A 96 -17.96 -9.65 -1.25
N ARG A 97 -17.06 -10.64 -1.28
CA ARG A 97 -15.68 -10.41 -1.68
C ARG A 97 -15.59 -9.85 -3.11
N THR A 98 -16.43 -10.31 -4.01
CA THR A 98 -16.49 -9.80 -5.39
C THR A 98 -16.86 -8.32 -5.44
N ASP A 99 -17.80 -7.87 -4.60
CA ASP A 99 -18.16 -6.46 -4.51
C ASP A 99 -16.99 -5.62 -4.03
N ASP A 100 -16.27 -6.11 -3.03
CA ASP A 100 -15.12 -5.42 -2.46
C ASP A 100 -13.95 -5.27 -3.45
N PHE A 101 -13.72 -6.27 -4.31
CA PHE A 101 -12.72 -6.20 -5.37
C PHE A 101 -13.17 -5.33 -6.56
N ARG A 102 -14.39 -5.57 -7.08
CA ARG A 102 -14.85 -5.00 -8.35
C ARG A 102 -15.51 -3.63 -8.19
N HIS A 103 -16.21 -3.40 -7.10
CA HIS A 103 -16.94 -2.16 -6.82
C HIS A 103 -16.35 -1.38 -5.64
N GLY A 104 -15.30 -1.90 -5.00
CA GLY A 104 -14.54 -1.21 -3.98
C GLY A 104 -13.61 -0.16 -4.56
N ARG A 105 -12.48 0.03 -3.92
CA ARG A 105 -11.49 1.03 -4.33
C ARG A 105 -10.14 0.38 -4.56
N ALA A 106 -9.49 0.76 -5.64
CA ALA A 106 -8.17 0.28 -5.96
C ALA A 106 -7.10 1.30 -5.57
N HIS A 107 -5.94 0.80 -5.13
CA HIS A 107 -4.72 1.58 -5.07
C HIS A 107 -4.35 2.02 -6.50
N PRO A 108 -4.09 3.31 -6.74
CA PRO A 108 -3.93 3.82 -8.08
C PRO A 108 -2.72 3.25 -8.81
N MET A 109 -2.92 2.88 -10.07
CA MET A 109 -1.82 2.69 -11.01
C MET A 109 -1.02 3.97 -11.15
N CYS A 110 0.31 3.85 -11.29
CA CYS A 110 1.14 5.00 -11.55
C CYS A 110 2.33 4.70 -12.45
N TYR A 111 2.90 5.78 -12.98
CA TYR A 111 4.12 5.80 -13.75
C TYR A 111 5.12 6.74 -13.07
N SER A 112 6.35 6.27 -12.89
CA SER A 112 7.42 7.07 -12.30
C SER A 112 8.58 7.20 -13.26
N LYS A 113 9.04 8.42 -13.47
CA LYS A 113 10.25 8.71 -14.25
C LYS A 113 11.27 9.38 -13.36
N ILE A 114 12.48 8.82 -13.35
CA ILE A 114 13.59 9.36 -12.56
C ILE A 114 14.76 9.67 -13.47
N ARG A 115 15.35 10.84 -13.25
CA ARG A 115 16.63 11.23 -13.81
C ARG A 115 17.55 11.67 -12.69
N ALA A 116 18.73 11.07 -12.64
CA ALA A 116 19.76 11.44 -11.67
C ALA A 116 21.11 11.63 -12.37
N THR A 117 21.84 12.65 -11.97
CA THR A 117 23.19 12.91 -12.50
C THR A 117 24.21 12.87 -11.36
N TYR A 118 25.38 12.36 -11.65
CA TYR A 118 26.48 12.30 -10.69
C TYR A 118 27.80 12.71 -11.33
N ALA A 119 28.67 13.32 -10.55
CA ALA A 119 30.01 13.74 -10.94
C ALA A 119 30.92 13.78 -9.69
N LEU A 120 32.19 13.48 -9.89
CA LEU A 120 33.23 13.57 -8.84
C LEU A 120 32.84 12.89 -7.52
N GLY A 121 32.17 11.74 -7.60
CA GLY A 121 31.77 10.96 -6.42
C GLY A 121 30.52 11.46 -5.68
N ASN A 122 29.83 12.50 -6.23
CA ASN A 122 28.61 13.08 -5.65
C ASN A 122 27.43 12.95 -6.62
N VAL A 123 26.22 12.84 -6.08
CA VAL A 123 24.97 12.99 -6.85
C VAL A 123 24.68 14.48 -6.95
N VAL A 124 24.69 15.00 -8.18
CA VAL A 124 24.54 16.44 -8.46
C VAL A 124 23.08 16.85 -8.54
N SER A 125 22.25 16.00 -9.14
CA SER A 125 20.82 16.22 -9.24
C SER A 125 20.05 14.92 -9.20
N TYR A 126 18.84 14.98 -8.64
CA TYR A 126 17.86 13.90 -8.60
C TYR A 126 16.48 14.48 -8.89
N GLU A 127 15.84 14.05 -9.95
CA GLU A 127 14.48 14.41 -10.31
C GLU A 127 13.62 13.16 -10.40
N GLN A 128 12.49 13.14 -9.70
CA GLN A 128 11.47 12.11 -9.79
C GLN A 128 10.12 12.73 -10.13
N ARG A 129 9.56 12.33 -11.27
CA ARG A 129 8.20 12.66 -11.69
C ARG A 129 7.32 11.43 -11.48
N HIS A 130 6.25 11.59 -10.70
CA HIS A 130 5.32 10.54 -10.36
C HIS A 130 3.94 10.89 -10.92
N ALA A 131 3.50 10.20 -11.96
CA ALA A 131 2.19 10.36 -12.57
C ALA A 131 1.28 9.23 -12.10
N SER A 132 0.29 9.54 -11.27
CA SER A 132 -0.65 8.59 -10.67
C SER A 132 -2.04 8.78 -11.26
N VAL A 133 -2.83 7.73 -11.31
CA VAL A 133 -4.30 7.90 -11.35
C VAL A 133 -4.69 8.63 -10.08
N ALA A 134 -5.59 9.61 -10.20
CA ALA A 134 -6.00 10.46 -9.08
C ALA A 134 -6.54 9.60 -7.92
N THR A 135 -6.03 9.86 -6.72
CA THR A 135 -6.47 9.19 -5.50
C THR A 135 -7.62 9.97 -4.86
N ASP A 136 -8.70 9.26 -4.53
CA ASP A 136 -9.81 9.89 -3.79
C ASP A 136 -9.42 10.10 -2.32
N PHE A 137 -9.29 11.36 -1.92
CA PHE A 137 -9.03 11.80 -0.55
C PHE A 137 -10.23 12.55 0.07
N THR A 138 -11.44 12.35 -0.43
CA THR A 138 -12.63 13.07 0.10
C THR A 138 -12.87 12.88 1.59
N HIS A 139 -12.32 11.80 2.17
CA HIS A 139 -12.29 11.54 3.62
C HIS A 139 -11.18 12.32 4.36
N GLY A 140 -10.33 13.08 3.65
CA GLY A 140 -9.12 13.70 4.22
C GLY A 140 -8.14 12.63 4.75
N LEU A 141 -7.67 12.82 5.97
CA LEU A 141 -6.88 11.82 6.72
C LEU A 141 -7.73 11.04 7.75
N GLY A 142 -9.04 11.06 7.60
CA GLY A 142 -10.01 10.46 8.54
C GLY A 142 -10.58 11.46 9.55
N GLU A 143 -10.19 12.72 9.47
CA GLU A 143 -10.59 13.81 10.37
C GLU A 143 -11.49 14.82 9.65
N ALA A 144 -12.46 15.38 10.36
CA ALA A 144 -13.42 16.32 9.79
C ALA A 144 -12.77 17.57 9.16
N LEU A 145 -11.68 18.08 9.73
CA LEU A 145 -10.99 19.25 9.20
C LEU A 145 -10.32 18.95 7.86
N THR A 146 -9.56 17.87 7.80
CA THR A 146 -8.86 17.45 6.57
C THR A 146 -9.84 17.01 5.49
N ALA A 147 -10.93 16.32 5.84
CA ALA A 147 -12.01 15.97 4.91
C ALA A 147 -12.72 17.22 4.34
N THR A 148 -12.91 18.26 5.14
CA THR A 148 -13.46 19.53 4.67
C THR A 148 -12.49 20.22 3.71
N ALA A 149 -11.22 20.26 4.03
CA ALA A 149 -10.18 20.85 3.18
C ALA A 149 -10.09 20.15 1.81
N ALA A 150 -10.13 18.81 1.80
CA ALA A 150 -10.06 17.99 0.58
C ALA A 150 -11.29 18.21 -0.35
N LYS A 151 -12.45 18.62 0.17
CA LYS A 151 -13.68 18.86 -0.59
C LYS A 151 -13.79 20.28 -1.16
N LEU A 152 -12.86 21.18 -0.90
CA LEU A 152 -12.87 22.52 -1.50
C LEU A 152 -12.63 22.45 -3.01
N PRO A 153 -13.11 23.44 -3.81
CA PRO A 153 -13.09 23.37 -5.28
C PRO A 153 -11.72 23.15 -5.94
N VAL A 154 -10.63 23.56 -5.28
CA VAL A 154 -9.24 23.26 -5.67
C VAL A 154 -8.58 22.30 -4.67
N GLY A 155 -9.34 21.82 -3.71
CA GLY A 155 -8.83 21.11 -2.53
C GLY A 155 -8.32 19.70 -2.84
N GLY A 156 -8.95 19.01 -3.79
CA GLY A 156 -8.54 17.64 -4.14
C GLY A 156 -7.11 17.54 -4.63
N LEU A 157 -6.74 18.34 -5.63
CA LEU A 157 -5.38 18.36 -6.15
C LEU A 157 -4.39 18.90 -5.12
N GLY A 158 -4.68 20.03 -4.47
CA GLY A 158 -3.81 20.59 -3.44
C GLY A 158 -3.67 19.69 -2.21
N PHE A 159 -4.69 18.87 -1.90
CA PHE A 159 -4.60 17.89 -0.81
C PHE A 159 -3.68 16.71 -1.17
N SER A 160 -3.81 16.15 -2.39
CA SER A 160 -2.92 15.10 -2.88
C SER A 160 -1.46 15.55 -2.93
N GLU A 161 -1.19 16.76 -3.44
CA GLU A 161 0.15 17.35 -3.46
C GLU A 161 0.70 17.57 -2.04
N THR A 162 -0.15 17.99 -1.10
CA THR A 162 0.23 18.14 0.31
C THR A 162 0.60 16.81 0.94
N VAL A 163 -0.24 15.78 0.76
CA VAL A 163 0.06 14.43 1.25
C VAL A 163 1.35 13.90 0.63
N PHE A 164 1.51 14.04 -0.68
CA PHE A 164 2.73 13.64 -1.38
C PHE A 164 3.97 14.35 -0.83
N THR A 165 3.93 15.66 -0.65
CA THR A 165 5.06 16.45 -0.13
C THR A 165 5.41 16.09 1.31
N LEU A 166 4.41 15.80 2.15
CA LEU A 166 4.62 15.44 3.54
C LEU A 166 5.18 14.01 3.71
N THR A 167 4.80 13.09 2.82
CA THR A 167 5.20 11.69 2.93
C THR A 167 6.41 11.34 2.08
N GLN A 168 6.67 12.05 0.97
CA GLN A 168 7.73 11.74 0.02
C GLN A 168 8.98 12.61 0.21
N SER A 169 9.73 12.34 1.27
CA SER A 169 11.06 12.94 1.44
C SER A 169 12.15 12.03 0.90
N VAL A 170 13.13 12.61 0.19
CA VAL A 170 14.36 11.90 -0.19
C VAL A 170 15.32 11.87 1.01
N PRO A 171 15.61 10.68 1.57
CA PRO A 171 16.43 10.58 2.79
C PRO A 171 17.93 10.79 2.53
N TYR A 172 18.32 10.98 1.28
CA TYR A 172 19.70 11.13 0.84
C TYR A 172 20.07 12.59 0.63
N ASP A 173 21.30 12.94 0.99
CA ASP A 173 21.90 14.25 0.70
C ASP A 173 22.41 14.27 -0.73
N PHE A 174 21.46 14.34 -1.65
CA PHE A 174 21.72 14.57 -3.07
C PHE A 174 21.70 16.07 -3.35
N GLY A 175 22.37 16.52 -4.41
CA GLY A 175 22.40 17.93 -4.77
C GLY A 175 21.00 18.50 -5.00
N VAL A 176 20.70 19.02 -6.19
CA VAL A 176 19.35 19.52 -6.48
C VAL A 176 18.37 18.34 -6.55
N THR A 177 17.40 18.33 -5.62
CA THR A 177 16.38 17.29 -5.55
C THR A 177 15.01 17.86 -5.87
N THR A 178 14.31 17.25 -6.84
CA THR A 178 12.96 17.63 -7.26
C THR A 178 12.07 16.41 -7.28
N GLN A 179 10.91 16.51 -6.65
CA GLN A 179 9.85 15.50 -6.69
C GLN A 179 8.55 16.16 -7.16
N LEU A 180 7.90 15.57 -8.15
CA LEU A 180 6.68 16.10 -8.77
C LEU A 180 5.60 15.02 -8.78
N LEU A 181 4.41 15.39 -8.35
CA LEU A 181 3.19 14.60 -8.50
C LEU A 181 2.37 15.17 -9.67
N GLY A 182 1.94 14.29 -10.57
CA GLY A 182 0.89 14.57 -11.54
C GLY A 182 -0.26 13.57 -11.34
N GLU A 183 -1.49 14.02 -11.34
CA GLU A 183 -2.64 13.14 -11.22
C GLU A 183 -3.50 13.16 -12.49
N VAL A 184 -3.94 11.95 -12.91
CA VAL A 184 -4.83 11.76 -14.06
C VAL A 184 -6.21 11.35 -13.52
N PRO A 185 -7.24 12.17 -13.69
CA PRO A 185 -8.59 11.81 -13.26
C PRO A 185 -9.15 10.72 -14.16
N LEU A 186 -9.50 9.59 -13.60
CA LEU A 186 -10.24 8.52 -14.27
C LEU A 186 -11.57 8.30 -13.57
N LYS A 187 -12.58 7.86 -14.34
CA LYS A 187 -13.87 7.41 -13.79
C LYS A 187 -13.74 5.99 -13.21
N PHE A 188 -12.84 5.83 -12.28
CA PHE A 188 -12.54 4.58 -11.62
C PHE A 188 -12.39 4.85 -10.12
N HIS A 189 -13.02 4.03 -9.29
CA HIS A 189 -12.97 4.21 -7.84
C HIS A 189 -11.59 3.87 -7.31
N THR A 190 -10.85 4.90 -6.90
CA THR A 190 -9.55 4.78 -6.28
C THR A 190 -9.60 5.15 -4.80
N GLY A 191 -8.61 4.73 -4.07
CA GLY A 191 -8.39 5.10 -2.68
C GLY A 191 -6.96 4.77 -2.29
N SER A 192 -6.46 5.40 -1.25
CA SER A 192 -5.12 5.07 -0.76
C SER A 192 -5.10 3.64 -0.21
N MET A 193 -4.10 2.89 -0.61
CA MET A 193 -3.68 1.69 0.10
C MET A 193 -2.65 2.08 1.15
N ARG A 194 -2.41 1.22 2.12
CA ARG A 194 -1.36 1.33 3.14
C ARG A 194 -0.08 1.92 2.55
N ASP A 195 0.45 2.99 3.14
CA ASP A 195 1.65 3.72 2.72
C ASP A 195 1.47 4.65 1.47
N VAL A 196 0.24 4.84 1.01
CA VAL A 196 -0.22 5.78 -0.04
C VAL A 196 0.67 5.77 -1.29
N TYR A 197 1.51 6.81 -1.50
CA TYR A 197 2.43 6.93 -2.65
C TYR A 197 3.76 6.21 -2.42
N SER A 198 4.12 5.95 -1.15
CA SER A 198 5.47 5.53 -0.76
C SER A 198 5.91 4.21 -1.37
N PRO A 199 5.08 3.16 -1.51
CA PRO A 199 5.52 1.91 -2.10
C PRO A 199 6.13 2.10 -3.48
N ASN A 200 5.44 2.85 -4.34
CA ASN A 200 5.85 3.07 -5.72
C ASN A 200 7.02 4.05 -5.84
N VAL A 201 6.95 5.17 -5.09
CA VAL A 201 8.00 6.22 -5.11
C VAL A 201 9.32 5.69 -4.57
N VAL A 202 9.27 4.96 -3.45
CA VAL A 202 10.47 4.40 -2.79
C VAL A 202 11.06 3.26 -3.62
N CYS A 203 10.23 2.37 -4.19
CA CYS A 203 10.71 1.31 -5.07
C CYS A 203 11.49 1.88 -6.26
N ALA A 204 10.91 2.84 -6.98
CA ALA A 204 11.57 3.50 -8.10
C ALA A 204 12.87 4.20 -7.67
N ARG A 205 12.85 4.91 -6.54
CA ARG A 205 14.01 5.60 -5.99
C ARG A 205 15.14 4.64 -5.63
N GLU A 206 14.86 3.58 -4.89
CA GLU A 206 15.89 2.69 -4.39
C GLU A 206 16.55 1.87 -5.51
N LEU A 207 15.82 1.52 -6.56
CA LEU A 207 16.39 0.93 -7.78
C LEU A 207 17.36 1.90 -8.49
N VAL A 208 17.02 3.18 -8.57
CA VAL A 208 17.90 4.20 -9.13
C VAL A 208 19.11 4.45 -8.22
N VAL A 209 18.94 4.39 -6.90
CA VAL A 209 20.05 4.46 -5.92
C VAL A 209 21.03 3.30 -6.12
N ASP A 210 20.56 2.09 -6.37
CA ASP A 210 21.45 0.97 -6.73
C ASP A 210 22.21 1.23 -8.04
N ARG A 211 21.55 1.78 -9.06
CA ARG A 211 22.22 2.15 -10.33
C ARG A 211 23.23 3.29 -10.17
N LEU A 212 22.95 4.23 -9.28
CA LEU A 212 23.94 5.28 -8.95
C LEU A 212 25.16 4.70 -8.23
N ALA A 213 24.95 3.76 -7.29
CA ALA A 213 26.02 3.06 -6.61
C ALA A 213 26.90 2.30 -7.62
N ASP A 214 26.28 1.52 -8.49
CA ASP A 214 26.95 0.74 -9.53
C ASP A 214 27.75 1.67 -10.48
N GLY A 215 27.12 2.74 -10.99
CA GLY A 215 27.77 3.71 -11.87
C GLY A 215 28.94 4.46 -11.22
N MET A 216 28.99 4.53 -9.91
CA MET A 216 30.10 5.09 -9.13
C MET A 216 31.10 4.04 -8.63
N GLY A 217 30.88 2.75 -8.94
CA GLY A 217 31.74 1.64 -8.45
C GLY A 217 31.68 1.48 -6.94
N LYS A 218 30.55 1.80 -6.30
CA LYS A 218 30.36 1.71 -4.86
C LYS A 218 29.44 0.53 -4.49
N ASP A 219 29.71 -0.09 -3.35
CA ASP A 219 28.78 -1.02 -2.75
C ASP A 219 27.45 -0.32 -2.40
N PRO A 220 26.27 -0.93 -2.66
CA PRO A 220 24.97 -0.32 -2.41
C PRO A 220 24.71 0.13 -0.97
N VAL A 221 25.19 -0.62 0.03
CA VAL A 221 25.07 -0.24 1.45
C VAL A 221 26.03 0.91 1.76
N ALA A 222 27.27 0.82 1.32
CA ALA A 222 28.26 1.88 1.52
C ALA A 222 27.83 3.19 0.82
N PHE A 223 27.25 3.10 -0.38
CA PHE A 223 26.68 4.25 -1.08
C PHE A 223 25.56 4.90 -0.26
N ARG A 224 24.52 4.14 0.12
CA ARG A 224 23.42 4.65 0.95
C ARG A 224 23.94 5.30 2.22
N ARG A 225 24.82 4.60 2.93
CA ARG A 225 25.40 5.09 4.18
C ARG A 225 26.10 6.44 4.01
N SER A 226 26.81 6.65 2.91
CA SER A 226 27.55 7.90 2.65
C SER A 226 26.64 9.10 2.34
N PHE A 227 25.43 8.86 1.83
CA PHE A 227 24.48 9.92 1.43
C PHE A 227 23.29 10.08 2.38
N LEU A 228 23.03 9.17 3.29
CA LEU A 228 21.91 9.32 4.25
C LEU A 228 22.08 10.55 5.12
N LYS A 229 21.02 11.36 5.24
CA LYS A 229 21.04 12.67 5.94
C LYS A 229 21.19 12.55 7.46
N GLN A 230 20.60 11.53 8.08
CA GLN A 230 20.50 11.42 9.52
C GLN A 230 21.19 10.15 10.05
N ASP A 231 21.77 10.26 11.24
CA ASP A 231 22.45 9.13 11.89
C ASP A 231 21.50 7.97 12.21
N ARG A 232 20.25 8.28 12.57
CA ARG A 232 19.24 7.24 12.80
C ARG A 232 18.93 6.41 11.53
N TYR A 233 18.98 7.02 10.35
CA TYR A 233 18.82 6.31 9.07
C TYR A 233 20.01 5.41 8.78
N ARG A 234 21.24 5.87 9.11
CA ARG A 234 22.45 5.04 9.04
C ARG A 234 22.40 3.89 10.02
N ALA A 235 21.91 4.13 11.25
CA ALA A 235 21.82 3.11 12.28
C ALA A 235 20.91 1.94 11.90
N VAL A 236 19.74 2.19 11.31
CA VAL A 236 18.87 1.10 10.81
C VAL A 236 19.51 0.38 9.62
N LEU A 237 20.19 1.08 8.72
CA LEU A 237 20.90 0.49 7.58
C LEU A 237 22.06 -0.39 8.05
N ASP A 238 22.91 0.12 8.96
CA ASP A 238 24.04 -0.61 9.53
C ASP A 238 23.54 -1.88 10.25
N LYS A 239 22.40 -1.78 10.95
CA LYS A 239 21.82 -2.91 11.68
C LYS A 239 21.34 -4.03 10.75
N VAL A 240 20.66 -3.72 9.65
CA VAL A 240 20.25 -4.77 8.70
C VAL A 240 21.42 -5.35 7.92
N ALA A 241 22.44 -4.54 7.61
CA ALA A 241 23.65 -5.02 6.96
C ALA A 241 24.43 -5.99 7.85
N GLU A 242 24.56 -5.68 9.16
CA GLU A 242 25.19 -6.54 10.15
C GLU A 242 24.43 -7.87 10.30
N ILE A 243 23.16 -7.82 10.65
CA ILE A 243 22.35 -9.01 10.96
C ILE A 243 22.02 -9.82 9.69
N GLY A 244 21.85 -9.14 8.55
CA GLY A 244 21.62 -9.76 7.25
C GLY A 244 22.89 -10.30 6.59
N GLU A 245 24.06 -10.08 7.20
CA GLU A 245 25.35 -10.50 6.65
C GLU A 245 25.54 -9.99 5.22
N TRP A 246 25.36 -8.66 5.02
CA TRP A 246 25.46 -8.03 3.71
C TRP A 246 26.79 -8.36 3.01
N GLY A 247 26.70 -8.76 1.75
CA GLY A 247 27.86 -9.10 0.93
C GLY A 247 28.36 -10.52 1.13
N ARG A 248 27.69 -11.37 1.94
CA ARG A 248 28.02 -12.78 2.00
C ARG A 248 27.88 -13.44 0.62
N LYS A 249 28.65 -14.46 0.36
CA LYS A 249 28.60 -15.20 -0.91
C LYS A 249 27.23 -15.88 -1.07
N MET A 250 26.53 -15.57 -2.14
CA MET A 250 25.24 -16.14 -2.49
C MET A 250 25.39 -17.11 -3.69
N PRO A 251 24.56 -18.18 -3.79
CA PRO A 251 24.47 -18.98 -5.00
C PRO A 251 24.07 -18.14 -6.22
N GLU A 252 24.51 -18.53 -7.40
CA GLU A 252 24.08 -17.89 -8.66
C GLU A 252 22.55 -17.94 -8.80
N GLY A 253 21.95 -16.87 -9.31
CA GLY A 253 20.49 -16.71 -9.39
C GLY A 253 19.82 -16.35 -8.06
N THR A 254 20.59 -16.14 -6.99
CA THR A 254 20.11 -15.59 -5.71
C THR A 254 20.88 -14.32 -5.35
N ALA A 255 20.25 -13.40 -4.64
CA ALA A 255 20.94 -12.17 -4.22
C ALA A 255 20.31 -11.53 -2.99
N GLN A 256 21.09 -10.66 -2.35
CA GLN A 256 20.60 -9.72 -1.35
C GLN A 256 20.22 -8.40 -2.03
N GLY A 257 19.17 -7.73 -1.53
CA GLY A 257 18.79 -6.37 -1.85
C GLY A 257 18.55 -5.57 -0.59
N VAL A 258 18.79 -4.27 -0.64
CA VAL A 258 18.62 -3.38 0.51
C VAL A 258 17.91 -2.10 0.11
N ALA A 259 17.06 -1.59 1.01
CA ALA A 259 16.38 -0.31 0.82
C ALA A 259 16.20 0.43 2.15
N VAL A 260 16.03 1.74 2.07
CA VAL A 260 15.75 2.62 3.21
C VAL A 260 14.45 3.38 2.94
N HIS A 261 13.58 3.43 3.95
CA HIS A 261 12.33 4.18 3.92
C HIS A 261 12.19 5.07 5.15
N THR A 262 11.62 6.26 4.95
CA THR A 262 11.40 7.25 6.02
C THR A 262 10.04 7.88 5.87
N GLU A 263 9.19 7.81 6.90
CA GLU A 263 7.87 8.39 6.91
C GLU A 263 7.36 8.62 8.35
N PHE A 264 6.47 9.58 8.57
CA PHE A 264 5.80 9.86 9.85
C PHE A 264 6.71 9.88 11.08
N LYS A 265 7.85 10.53 10.99
CA LYS A 265 8.89 10.60 12.04
C LYS A 265 9.56 9.25 12.35
N GLY A 266 9.31 8.20 11.55
CA GLY A 266 9.95 6.91 11.64
C GLY A 266 10.91 6.65 10.47
N CYS A 267 11.71 5.61 10.58
CA CYS A 267 12.51 5.08 9.47
C CYS A 267 12.71 3.57 9.58
N THR A 268 12.90 2.95 8.42
CA THR A 268 13.25 1.53 8.31
C THR A 268 14.39 1.34 7.33
N ALA A 269 15.19 0.32 7.56
CA ALA A 269 15.98 -0.32 6.52
C ALA A 269 15.56 -1.77 6.40
N VAL A 270 15.58 -2.30 5.20
CA VAL A 270 15.18 -3.67 4.89
C VAL A 270 16.24 -4.33 4.04
N LEU A 271 16.67 -5.52 4.44
CA LEU A 271 17.50 -6.41 3.66
C LEU A 271 16.67 -7.65 3.31
N VAL A 272 16.66 -7.99 2.03
CA VAL A 272 15.92 -9.14 1.49
C VAL A 272 16.88 -10.08 0.79
N GLU A 273 16.68 -11.38 0.93
CA GLU A 273 17.28 -12.40 0.09
C GLU A 273 16.22 -12.99 -0.82
N ILE A 274 16.53 -13.09 -2.12
CA ILE A 274 15.63 -13.61 -3.14
C ILE A 274 16.27 -14.79 -3.88
N ASP A 275 15.42 -15.74 -4.25
CA ASP A 275 15.76 -16.87 -5.09
C ASP A 275 15.03 -16.77 -6.44
N CYS A 276 15.80 -16.53 -7.50
CA CYS A 276 15.35 -16.44 -8.88
C CYS A 276 15.82 -17.62 -9.75
N ARG A 277 16.32 -18.69 -9.14
CA ARG A 277 16.81 -19.86 -9.86
C ARG A 277 15.69 -20.59 -10.60
N PRO A 278 15.99 -21.28 -11.72
CA PRO A 278 14.99 -21.97 -12.52
C PRO A 278 14.14 -22.98 -11.72
N GLU A 279 14.73 -23.72 -10.77
CA GLU A 279 14.02 -24.65 -9.91
C GLU A 279 13.00 -23.98 -8.98
N THR A 280 13.21 -22.73 -8.65
CA THR A 280 12.27 -21.92 -7.84
C THR A 280 11.24 -21.26 -8.72
N THR A 281 11.66 -20.59 -9.80
CA THR A 281 10.75 -19.84 -10.68
C THR A 281 9.86 -20.74 -11.54
N GLY A 282 10.30 -21.96 -11.83
CA GLY A 282 9.52 -22.96 -12.56
C GLY A 282 8.65 -23.88 -11.69
N ARG A 283 8.72 -23.72 -10.37
CA ARG A 283 7.96 -24.55 -9.43
C ARG A 283 6.47 -24.24 -9.52
N GLN A 284 5.66 -25.24 -9.83
CA GLN A 284 4.21 -25.10 -9.75
C GLN A 284 3.75 -24.96 -8.30
N VAL A 285 2.92 -23.97 -8.04
CA VAL A 285 2.29 -23.72 -6.76
C VAL A 285 0.79 -23.80 -6.95
N PRO A 286 0.07 -24.69 -6.24
CA PRO A 286 -1.39 -24.74 -6.31
C PRO A 286 -1.99 -23.39 -5.92
N ASP A 287 -2.96 -22.92 -6.67
CA ASP A 287 -3.68 -21.66 -6.44
C ASP A 287 -2.75 -20.45 -6.22
N GLY A 288 -1.65 -20.39 -6.95
CA GLY A 288 -0.66 -19.33 -6.83
C GLY A 288 0.06 -19.05 -8.13
N VAL A 289 0.87 -18.02 -8.14
CA VAL A 289 1.71 -17.62 -9.26
C VAL A 289 3.12 -18.15 -9.05
N THR A 290 3.65 -18.86 -10.04
CA THR A 290 5.06 -19.24 -10.08
C THR A 290 5.94 -18.00 -10.28
N GLY A 291 7.13 -18.02 -9.72
CA GLY A 291 8.07 -16.92 -9.87
C GLY A 291 9.15 -16.90 -8.80
N PRO A 292 9.91 -15.82 -8.73
CA PRO A 292 10.92 -15.61 -7.70
C PRO A 292 10.33 -15.70 -6.28
N ARG A 293 11.15 -16.14 -5.33
CA ARG A 293 10.74 -16.22 -3.92
C ARG A 293 11.70 -15.47 -3.02
N VAL A 294 11.12 -14.64 -2.15
CA VAL A 294 11.85 -14.08 -1.02
C VAL A 294 12.08 -15.21 0.00
N THR A 295 13.31 -15.42 0.39
CA THR A 295 13.69 -16.51 1.30
C THR A 295 13.99 -16.02 2.71
N ARG A 296 14.48 -14.78 2.83
CA ARG A 296 14.83 -14.15 4.11
C ARG A 296 14.57 -12.67 4.08
N VAL A 297 14.10 -12.12 5.19
CA VAL A 297 13.97 -10.68 5.40
C VAL A 297 14.55 -10.29 6.76
N VAL A 298 15.37 -9.25 6.76
CA VAL A 298 15.85 -8.58 7.98
C VAL A 298 15.44 -7.12 7.88
N MET A 299 14.65 -6.64 8.84
CA MET A 299 14.22 -5.25 8.91
C MET A 299 14.59 -4.65 10.25
N ALA A 300 15.18 -3.46 10.23
CA ALA A 300 15.34 -2.61 11.40
C ALA A 300 14.38 -1.43 11.32
N VAL A 301 13.67 -1.14 12.41
CA VAL A 301 12.69 -0.06 12.50
C VAL A 301 12.96 0.84 13.69
N ASP A 302 13.04 2.15 13.42
CA ASP A 302 13.12 3.21 14.41
C ASP A 302 11.88 4.10 14.33
N VAL A 303 11.05 4.06 15.36
CA VAL A 303 9.83 4.88 15.49
C VAL A 303 9.96 5.96 16.58
N GLY A 304 11.19 6.32 16.95
CA GLY A 304 11.43 7.23 18.06
C GLY A 304 11.26 6.53 19.41
N LEU A 305 10.05 6.51 19.96
CA LEU A 305 9.69 5.78 21.18
C LEU A 305 8.76 4.61 20.87
N PRO A 306 9.21 3.35 20.86
CA PRO A 306 8.35 2.19 20.67
C PRO A 306 7.50 1.94 21.93
N ILE A 307 6.19 2.18 21.83
CA ILE A 307 5.26 2.00 22.96
C ILE A 307 4.97 0.51 23.20
N ASN A 308 4.75 -0.25 22.14
CA ASN A 308 4.50 -1.68 22.18
C ASN A 308 5.42 -2.41 21.19
N PRO A 309 6.63 -2.81 21.60
CA PRO A 309 7.60 -3.44 20.69
C PRO A 309 7.09 -4.70 19.98
N ARG A 310 6.31 -5.55 20.67
CA ARG A 310 5.73 -6.76 20.04
C ARG A 310 4.65 -6.43 19.02
N GLY A 311 3.81 -5.45 19.32
CA GLY A 311 2.82 -4.94 18.36
C GLY A 311 3.48 -4.30 17.15
N LEU A 312 4.58 -3.57 17.37
CA LEU A 312 5.38 -2.97 16.29
C LEU A 312 6.01 -4.06 15.39
N GLU A 313 6.58 -5.10 15.99
CA GLU A 313 7.12 -6.24 15.25
C GLU A 313 6.05 -6.90 14.36
N ALA A 314 4.88 -7.21 14.92
CA ALA A 314 3.77 -7.78 14.16
C ALA A 314 3.30 -6.85 13.03
N GLN A 315 3.25 -5.54 13.27
CA GLN A 315 2.91 -4.55 12.27
C GLN A 315 3.90 -4.52 11.11
N MET A 316 5.20 -4.62 11.41
CA MET A 316 6.24 -4.67 10.38
C MET A 316 6.18 -5.96 9.56
N ILE A 317 5.94 -7.12 10.19
CA ILE A 317 5.76 -8.41 9.48
C ILE A 317 4.62 -8.32 8.47
N GLY A 318 3.48 -7.72 8.85
CA GLY A 318 2.38 -7.47 7.92
C GLY A 318 2.77 -6.56 6.75
N GLY A 319 3.55 -5.50 7.02
CA GLY A 319 4.09 -4.62 5.98
C GLY A 319 5.08 -5.30 5.04
N VAL A 320 5.92 -6.19 5.57
CA VAL A 320 6.82 -7.02 4.75
C VAL A 320 6.02 -7.88 3.77
N SER A 321 4.93 -8.50 4.23
CA SER A 321 4.08 -9.32 3.37
C SER A 321 3.45 -8.52 2.24
N ASP A 322 2.92 -7.33 2.53
CA ASP A 322 2.36 -6.41 1.51
C ASP A 322 3.45 -5.99 0.51
N GLY A 323 4.63 -5.63 0.99
CA GLY A 323 5.75 -5.22 0.13
C GLY A 323 6.23 -6.32 -0.82
N ILE A 324 6.28 -7.57 -0.35
CA ILE A 324 6.61 -8.74 -1.19
C ILE A 324 5.54 -8.95 -2.26
N GLY A 325 4.26 -8.89 -1.89
CA GLY A 325 3.15 -9.03 -2.81
C GLY A 325 3.17 -7.99 -3.91
N LEU A 326 3.29 -6.71 -3.55
CA LEU A 326 3.38 -5.59 -4.50
C LEU A 326 4.58 -5.71 -5.46
N ALA A 327 5.70 -6.25 -4.97
CA ALA A 327 6.87 -6.45 -5.83
C ALA A 327 6.68 -7.60 -6.83
N LEU A 328 6.07 -8.70 -6.42
CA LEU A 328 6.12 -9.94 -7.18
C LEU A 328 4.82 -10.30 -7.90
N THR A 329 3.65 -10.18 -7.28
CA THR A 329 2.42 -10.82 -7.79
C THR A 329 1.13 -10.04 -7.58
N GLU A 330 1.10 -9.08 -6.67
CA GLU A 330 -0.14 -8.44 -6.22
C GLU A 330 -0.56 -7.29 -7.14
N SER A 331 -1.58 -7.54 -7.96
CA SER A 331 -2.12 -6.53 -8.88
C SER A 331 -3.55 -6.83 -9.28
N LEU A 332 -4.26 -5.79 -9.72
CA LEU A 332 -5.56 -5.89 -10.37
C LEU A 332 -5.41 -5.72 -11.88
N HIS A 333 -6.10 -6.56 -12.63
CA HIS A 333 -6.22 -6.48 -14.08
C HIS A 333 -7.56 -5.83 -14.43
N ILE A 334 -7.53 -4.71 -15.12
CA ILE A 334 -8.73 -3.92 -15.39
C ILE A 334 -9.25 -4.26 -16.81
N SER A 335 -10.52 -4.64 -16.89
CA SER A 335 -11.22 -4.83 -18.15
C SER A 335 -12.57 -4.11 -18.10
N ARG A 336 -12.87 -3.31 -19.13
CA ARG A 336 -14.14 -2.55 -19.25
C ARG A 336 -14.49 -1.72 -18.01
N GLY A 337 -13.47 -1.20 -17.31
CA GLY A 337 -13.63 -0.34 -16.14
C GLY A 337 -13.81 -1.07 -14.80
N LEU A 338 -13.68 -2.39 -14.77
CA LEU A 338 -13.74 -3.20 -13.55
C LEU A 338 -12.52 -4.11 -13.43
N PRO A 339 -12.08 -4.43 -12.20
CA PRO A 339 -11.14 -5.51 -11.97
C PRO A 339 -11.67 -6.86 -12.46
N LEU A 340 -10.79 -7.66 -13.05
CA LEU A 340 -11.10 -9.05 -13.41
C LEU A 340 -11.19 -9.93 -12.17
N GLU A 341 -10.32 -9.67 -11.20
CA GLU A 341 -10.28 -10.37 -9.93
C GLU A 341 -11.58 -10.11 -9.14
N GLY A 342 -12.16 -11.17 -8.60
CA GLY A 342 -13.37 -11.12 -7.78
C GLY A 342 -13.25 -11.90 -6.47
N SER A 343 -12.11 -12.56 -6.24
CA SER A 343 -11.91 -13.40 -5.07
C SER A 343 -10.44 -13.55 -4.69
N TRP A 344 -10.19 -14.18 -3.55
CA TRP A 344 -8.83 -14.37 -3.03
C TRP A 344 -8.00 -15.37 -3.84
N ASP A 345 -8.59 -16.29 -4.55
CA ASP A 345 -7.92 -17.24 -5.44
C ASP A 345 -7.46 -16.57 -6.74
N GLU A 346 -8.08 -15.45 -7.11
CA GLU A 346 -7.75 -14.68 -8.30
C GLU A 346 -6.77 -13.53 -8.04
N PHE A 347 -6.69 -13.04 -6.81
CA PHE A 347 -5.79 -11.95 -6.39
C PHE A 347 -4.59 -12.50 -5.63
N PHE A 348 -3.40 -12.39 -6.20
CA PHE A 348 -2.20 -13.07 -5.72
C PHE A 348 -1.40 -12.24 -4.71
N TYR A 349 -1.98 -11.98 -3.55
CA TYR A 349 -1.25 -11.46 -2.40
C TYR A 349 -0.23 -12.49 -1.86
N THR A 350 0.70 -12.06 -1.01
CA THR A 350 1.66 -12.95 -0.36
C THR A 350 0.95 -13.96 0.53
N ARG A 351 0.95 -15.22 0.12
CA ARG A 351 0.31 -16.34 0.82
C ARG A 351 1.32 -17.15 1.61
N GLN A 352 0.85 -18.09 2.42
CA GLN A 352 1.69 -18.86 3.32
C GLN A 352 2.87 -19.55 2.61
N TRP A 353 2.69 -20.08 1.41
CA TRP A 353 3.75 -20.80 0.70
C TRP A 353 4.79 -19.92 0.01
N ASN A 354 4.53 -18.64 -0.18
CA ASN A 354 5.50 -17.66 -0.67
C ASN A 354 5.91 -16.63 0.39
N THR A 355 5.51 -16.84 1.63
CA THR A 355 6.06 -16.15 2.79
C THR A 355 7.52 -16.57 2.99
N PRO A 356 8.44 -15.66 3.30
CA PRO A 356 9.82 -15.98 3.62
C PRO A 356 9.93 -16.97 4.78
N THR A 357 10.88 -17.88 4.69
CA THR A 357 11.14 -18.85 5.79
C THR A 357 11.72 -18.20 7.04
N GLU A 358 12.36 -17.03 6.88
CA GLU A 358 12.91 -16.23 7.98
C GLU A 358 12.51 -14.76 7.79
N VAL A 359 11.81 -14.21 8.77
CA VAL A 359 11.56 -12.77 8.88
C VAL A 359 12.03 -12.31 10.26
N LYS A 360 13.01 -11.43 10.28
CA LYS A 360 13.59 -10.88 11.51
C LYS A 360 13.35 -9.37 11.56
N ILE A 361 12.55 -8.94 12.51
CA ILE A 361 12.31 -7.53 12.79
C ILE A 361 13.17 -7.11 13.99
N ILE A 362 13.88 -6.01 13.85
CA ILE A 362 14.69 -5.40 14.92
C ILE A 362 14.07 -4.05 15.25
N VAL A 363 13.42 -3.98 16.38
CA VAL A 363 12.96 -2.71 16.94
C VAL A 363 14.17 -2.01 17.56
N MET A 364 14.52 -0.83 17.02
CA MET A 364 15.65 -0.06 17.52
C MET A 364 15.35 0.51 18.90
N PRO A 365 16.38 0.69 19.74
CA PRO A 365 16.20 1.41 21.02
C PRO A 365 15.59 2.79 20.81
N PRO A 366 14.92 3.35 21.85
CA PRO A 366 14.36 4.70 21.75
C PRO A 366 15.37 5.73 21.30
N THR A 367 15.06 6.49 20.26
CA THR A 367 15.90 7.58 19.72
C THR A 367 15.36 8.95 20.03
N THR A 368 14.06 9.03 20.36
CA THR A 368 13.39 10.26 20.81
C THR A 368 12.47 9.94 21.98
N GLY A 369 11.98 10.99 22.68
CA GLY A 369 10.99 10.87 23.76
C GLY A 369 9.54 10.72 23.26
N GLU A 370 9.30 10.76 21.93
CA GLU A 370 7.98 10.73 21.33
C GLU A 370 7.84 9.59 20.33
N PRO A 371 6.67 8.94 20.25
CA PRO A 371 6.41 7.93 19.23
C PRO A 371 6.22 8.56 17.84
N GLY A 372 6.79 7.93 16.83
CA GLY A 372 6.47 8.17 15.41
C GLY A 372 5.36 7.27 14.89
N GLY A 373 4.97 7.46 13.63
CA GLY A 373 4.05 6.57 12.93
C GLY A 373 4.66 5.19 12.73
N ALA A 374 3.86 4.15 12.90
CA ALA A 374 4.30 2.75 12.78
C ALA A 374 3.41 1.93 11.82
N GLY A 375 2.27 2.47 11.38
CA GLY A 375 1.27 1.73 10.60
C GLY A 375 1.77 1.24 9.24
N GLU A 376 2.63 1.98 8.61
CA GLU A 376 2.92 1.89 7.17
C GLU A 376 4.39 1.58 6.85
N LEU A 377 5.31 1.87 7.77
CA LEU A 377 6.77 1.78 7.56
C LEU A 377 7.31 0.44 7.03
N GLY A 378 6.56 -0.64 7.17
CA GLY A 378 6.99 -1.97 6.72
C GLY A 378 6.85 -2.21 5.21
N VAL A 379 6.05 -1.42 4.49
CA VAL A 379 5.64 -1.73 3.10
C VAL A 379 6.69 -1.27 2.08
N ALA A 380 6.91 0.03 1.98
CA ALA A 380 7.69 0.63 0.91
C ALA A 380 9.15 0.15 0.88
N GLY A 381 9.79 0.07 2.05
CA GLY A 381 11.15 -0.47 2.18
C GLY A 381 11.26 -1.94 1.75
N SER A 382 10.27 -2.76 2.11
CA SER A 382 10.22 -4.17 1.72
C SER A 382 10.01 -4.34 0.22
N PHE A 383 9.07 -3.60 -0.36
CA PHE A 383 8.86 -3.58 -1.81
C PHE A 383 10.15 -3.24 -2.56
N ALA A 384 10.80 -2.15 -2.17
CA ALA A 384 12.03 -1.69 -2.81
C ALA A 384 13.19 -2.68 -2.65
N ALA A 385 13.37 -3.26 -1.45
CA ALA A 385 14.43 -4.24 -1.20
C ALA A 385 14.24 -5.51 -2.04
N VAL A 386 13.00 -5.99 -2.22
CA VAL A 386 12.70 -7.12 -3.11
C VAL A 386 13.05 -6.78 -4.56
N ALA A 387 12.68 -5.60 -5.04
CA ALA A 387 13.00 -5.15 -6.39
C ALA A 387 14.51 -5.02 -6.63
N CYS A 388 15.26 -4.48 -5.67
CA CYS A 388 16.73 -4.40 -5.71
C CYS A 388 17.38 -5.80 -5.69
N ALA A 389 16.88 -6.72 -4.85
CA ALA A 389 17.35 -8.10 -4.80
C ALA A 389 17.11 -8.82 -6.14
N TYR A 390 15.93 -8.65 -6.74
CA TYR A 390 15.60 -9.20 -8.05
C TYR A 390 16.54 -8.68 -9.14
N ALA A 391 16.76 -7.37 -9.19
CA ALA A 391 17.66 -6.77 -10.15
C ALA A 391 19.08 -7.35 -10.05
N ARG A 392 19.56 -7.58 -8.85
CA ARG A 392 20.90 -8.17 -8.60
C ARG A 392 20.98 -9.66 -8.90
N ALA A 393 19.91 -10.43 -8.58
CA ALA A 393 19.86 -11.86 -8.85
C ALA A 393 19.77 -12.18 -10.36
N THR A 394 19.10 -11.33 -11.13
CA THR A 394 18.83 -11.53 -12.57
C THR A 394 19.74 -10.73 -13.48
N GLY A 395 20.47 -9.74 -12.94
CA GLY A 395 21.24 -8.76 -13.75
C GLY A 395 20.36 -7.76 -14.51
N THR A 396 19.04 -7.77 -14.31
CA THR A 396 18.07 -6.92 -15.04
C THR A 396 17.21 -6.12 -14.07
N MET A 397 17.25 -4.79 -14.19
CA MET A 397 16.40 -3.92 -13.37
C MET A 397 14.94 -4.05 -13.82
N PRO A 398 14.01 -4.44 -12.91
CA PRO A 398 12.60 -4.49 -13.24
C PRO A 398 12.04 -3.08 -13.40
N THR A 399 11.18 -2.90 -14.41
CA THR A 399 10.55 -1.61 -14.74
C THR A 399 9.03 -1.64 -14.68
N ARG A 400 8.46 -2.82 -14.44
CA ARG A 400 7.00 -3.03 -14.30
C ARG A 400 6.73 -3.85 -13.05
N PHE A 401 5.73 -3.42 -12.29
CA PHE A 401 5.35 -4.04 -11.01
C PHE A 401 3.86 -4.30 -10.94
N PRO A 402 3.47 -5.42 -10.33
CA PRO A 402 4.37 -6.49 -9.85
C PRO A 402 5.11 -7.16 -11.02
N ILE A 403 6.20 -7.83 -10.71
CA ILE A 403 7.06 -8.51 -11.73
C ILE A 403 6.25 -9.50 -12.57
N ASN A 404 5.27 -10.17 -11.97
CA ASN A 404 4.38 -11.13 -12.63
C ASN A 404 2.99 -10.55 -12.97
N HIS A 405 2.88 -9.25 -13.23
CA HIS A 405 1.59 -8.62 -13.56
C HIS A 405 0.89 -9.22 -14.79
N GLY A 406 1.64 -9.61 -15.82
CA GLY A 406 1.08 -10.15 -17.07
C GLY A 406 0.51 -11.56 -16.96
N THR A 407 0.67 -12.24 -15.83
CA THR A 407 0.28 -13.63 -15.65
C THR A 407 -1.07 -13.73 -14.94
N LEU A 408 -2.11 -14.10 -15.68
CA LEU A 408 -3.35 -14.57 -15.08
C LEU A 408 -3.24 -16.11 -14.97
N ALA A 409 -3.35 -16.62 -13.74
CA ALA A 409 -3.33 -18.07 -13.49
C ALA A 409 -4.72 -18.71 -13.56
N PHE A 410 -5.71 -17.98 -14.03
CA PHE A 410 -7.11 -18.39 -14.18
C PHE A 410 -7.71 -17.74 -15.44
N ASP A 411 -8.77 -18.35 -15.98
CA ASP A 411 -9.62 -17.70 -16.97
C ASP A 411 -10.63 -16.82 -16.25
N PRO A 412 -10.54 -15.47 -16.35
CA PRO A 412 -11.46 -14.60 -15.64
C PRO A 412 -12.88 -14.80 -16.13
N LEU A 413 -13.82 -14.92 -15.21
CA LEU A 413 -15.25 -14.97 -15.56
C LEU A 413 -15.62 -13.70 -16.34
N PRO A 414 -16.20 -13.84 -17.55
CA PRO A 414 -16.42 -12.70 -18.46
C PRO A 414 -17.46 -11.71 -17.97
N ARG A 415 -18.23 -12.06 -16.94
CA ARG A 415 -19.29 -11.22 -16.36
C ARG A 415 -19.64 -11.69 -14.95
N GLU A 416 -20.20 -10.76 -14.20
CA GLU A 416 -20.92 -11.11 -12.99
C GLU A 416 -22.09 -12.04 -13.32
N PRO A 417 -22.34 -13.04 -12.48
CA PRO A 417 -23.55 -13.84 -12.62
C PRO A 417 -24.78 -12.92 -12.60
N SER A 418 -25.76 -13.20 -13.44
CA SER A 418 -27.03 -12.48 -13.41
C SER A 418 -27.63 -12.58 -12.01
N ILE A 419 -28.11 -11.48 -11.48
CA ILE A 419 -28.86 -11.50 -10.22
C ILE A 419 -30.05 -12.42 -10.43
N PRO A 420 -30.23 -13.47 -9.60
CA PRO A 420 -31.40 -14.33 -9.70
C PRO A 420 -32.66 -13.48 -9.58
N GLN A 421 -33.65 -13.74 -10.43
CA GLN A 421 -34.96 -13.10 -10.22
C GLN A 421 -35.46 -13.51 -8.86
N SER A 422 -35.82 -12.51 -8.03
CA SER A 422 -36.50 -12.78 -6.77
C SER A 422 -37.84 -13.43 -7.10
N PRO A 423 -38.16 -14.60 -6.53
CA PRO A 423 -39.46 -15.23 -6.73
C PRO A 423 -40.62 -14.43 -6.11
N THR A 424 -40.28 -13.36 -5.40
CA THR A 424 -41.23 -12.60 -4.57
C THR A 424 -41.15 -11.10 -4.77
N ASP A 425 -40.64 -10.61 -5.92
CA ASP A 425 -40.40 -9.19 -6.18
C ASP A 425 -39.66 -8.42 -5.06
N GLY A 426 -38.96 -9.13 -4.19
CA GLY A 426 -38.05 -8.60 -3.19
C GLY A 426 -38.72 -8.01 -1.96
N LEU A 427 -39.14 -6.76 -2.02
CA LEU A 427 -39.61 -6.00 -0.85
C LEU A 427 -41.10 -6.17 -0.53
N ASP A 428 -41.87 -6.90 -1.35
CA ASP A 428 -43.32 -7.07 -1.16
C ASP A 428 -43.72 -8.01 -0.03
N HIS A 429 -42.76 -8.67 0.58
CA HIS A 429 -43.01 -9.54 1.72
C HIS A 429 -42.49 -8.91 3.00
N ALA A 430 -43.40 -8.62 3.90
CA ALA A 430 -43.06 -8.31 5.27
C ALA A 430 -42.41 -9.54 5.91
N PHE A 431 -41.14 -9.44 6.27
CA PHE A 431 -40.47 -10.40 7.12
C PHE A 431 -40.91 -10.24 8.56
#